data_5ee0edbeb678dff19e81b9837623e2b5
#
_entry.id   5ee0edbeb678dff19e81b9837623e2b5
#
_cell.length_a   1.000
_cell.length_b   1.000
_cell.length_c   1.000
_cell.angle_alpha   90.00
_cell.angle_beta   90.00
_cell.angle_gamma   90.00
#
_symmetry.space_group_name_H-M   'P 1'
#
loop_
_entity.id
_entity.type
_entity.pdbx_description
1 polymer ?
#
loop_
_entity_poly.entity_id
_entity_poly.type
_entity_poly.pdbx_seq_one_letter_code
_entity_poly.pdbx_strand_id
1 'polypeptide(L)'
;MLSNFRLLNSNSNELTQEELNKLFEFYNMMSGSLYSRFIFRGESDRNLMRQFNVDTKTPGILSECLFMTGEKGRICWAENEGINPDDVSTGNFLRICTSLAKYIDEGLRAGDNRAKRIKVFCEKEEKFYDGIKKGEAFVGAYEELKPEVKRKVNLYYLAIAHTIGDKEYREISGYISTTTNAVIANRFAHDACIFGWVPYNIWKRRARRRTIDYVDTNQMLEMQITGLPYCDSAVFSNQEEIAIRCGLLPHFIIGYAVEQNFYVNPAIFNAIDRMHEIGSFREKFAYKRRIQQHGLEINQENFEEFCQRTNFKKYFTFDGDDYTMHRM
;
A
#
# COMPACT_ATOMS: atom_id res chain seq x y z
N MET A 1 -10.07 1.11 -22.74
CA MET A 1 -9.87 2.57 -22.61
C MET A 1 -11.02 3.07 -21.76
N LEU A 2 -10.74 3.78 -20.66
CA LEU A 2 -11.80 4.36 -19.83
C LEU A 2 -12.56 5.39 -20.67
N SER A 3 -13.85 5.19 -20.86
CA SER A 3 -14.66 6.06 -21.72
C SER A 3 -15.29 7.21 -20.96
N ASN A 4 -15.47 7.07 -19.64
CA ASN A 4 -16.22 8.02 -18.83
C ASN A 4 -15.49 8.33 -17.52
N PHE A 5 -15.23 9.61 -17.29
CA PHE A 5 -14.75 10.13 -16.01
C PHE A 5 -15.91 10.68 -15.22
N ARG A 6 -16.03 10.24 -13.95
CA ARG A 6 -17.11 10.63 -13.05
C ARG A 6 -16.55 11.13 -11.73
N LEU A 7 -17.25 12.05 -11.10
CA LEU A 7 -16.90 12.50 -9.77
C LEU A 7 -17.23 11.39 -8.74
N LEU A 8 -16.33 11.14 -7.82
CA LEU A 8 -16.57 10.25 -6.69
C LEU A 8 -17.37 11.01 -5.62
N ASN A 9 -18.65 11.20 -5.87
CA ASN A 9 -19.61 11.84 -4.98
C ASN A 9 -20.95 11.10 -5.00
N SER A 10 -21.92 11.58 -4.23
CA SER A 10 -23.26 10.98 -4.12
C SER A 10 -23.98 10.83 -5.47
N ASN A 11 -23.76 11.75 -6.39
CA ASN A 11 -24.44 11.79 -7.68
C ASN A 11 -23.67 11.09 -8.80
N SER A 12 -22.37 10.82 -8.63
CA SER A 12 -21.50 10.21 -9.65
C SER A 12 -21.61 10.89 -11.03
N ASN A 13 -21.65 12.22 -11.03
CA ASN A 13 -21.80 13.01 -12.24
C ASN A 13 -20.59 12.87 -13.15
N GLU A 14 -20.80 13.03 -14.46
CA GLU A 14 -19.70 13.15 -15.42
C GLU A 14 -18.88 14.41 -15.12
N LEU A 15 -17.58 14.32 -15.31
CA LEU A 15 -16.69 15.48 -15.16
C LEU A 15 -16.95 16.47 -16.29
N THR A 16 -16.96 17.74 -15.93
CA THR A 16 -16.90 18.83 -16.88
C THR A 16 -15.54 18.87 -17.59
N GLN A 17 -15.45 19.58 -18.70
CA GLN A 17 -14.17 19.75 -19.42
C GLN A 17 -13.13 20.46 -18.54
N GLU A 18 -13.54 21.38 -17.67
CA GLU A 18 -12.67 22.04 -16.72
C GLU A 18 -12.09 21.05 -15.68
N GLU A 19 -12.93 20.23 -15.11
CA GLU A 19 -12.49 19.19 -14.15
C GLU A 19 -11.57 18.16 -14.82
N LEU A 20 -11.85 17.76 -16.06
CA LEU A 20 -10.95 16.91 -16.82
C LEU A 20 -9.58 17.56 -17.02
N ASN A 21 -9.53 18.85 -17.34
CA ASN A 21 -8.28 19.58 -17.50
C ASN A 21 -7.50 19.62 -16.17
N LYS A 22 -8.18 19.87 -15.04
CA LYS A 22 -7.58 19.81 -13.69
C LYS A 22 -7.05 18.42 -13.36
N LEU A 23 -7.78 17.37 -13.70
CA LEU A 23 -7.32 15.99 -13.51
C LEU A 23 -6.03 15.71 -14.30
N PHE A 24 -5.97 16.12 -15.56
CA PHE A 24 -4.76 15.98 -16.37
C PHE A 24 -3.60 16.82 -15.87
N GLU A 25 -3.88 18.02 -15.37
CA GLU A 25 -2.87 18.87 -14.73
C GLU A 25 -2.30 18.20 -13.48
N PHE A 26 -3.16 17.64 -12.64
CA PHE A 26 -2.76 16.86 -11.46
C PHE A 26 -1.90 15.66 -11.86
N TYR A 27 -2.32 14.89 -12.86
CA TYR A 27 -1.55 13.77 -13.37
C TYR A 27 -0.15 14.21 -13.83
N ASN A 28 -0.06 15.29 -14.60
CA ASN A 28 1.22 15.83 -15.07
C ASN A 28 2.09 16.34 -13.90
N MET A 29 1.47 16.94 -12.89
CA MET A 29 2.15 17.37 -11.67
C MET A 29 2.78 16.21 -10.92
N MET A 30 2.10 15.06 -10.87
CA MET A 30 2.55 13.87 -10.16
C MET A 30 3.49 12.99 -11.00
N SER A 31 3.33 13.01 -12.33
CA SER A 31 4.13 12.22 -13.26
C SER A 31 5.58 12.68 -13.26
N GLY A 32 6.51 11.72 -13.28
CA GLY A 32 7.95 12.01 -13.26
C GLY A 32 8.45 12.61 -11.95
N SER A 33 7.66 12.55 -10.89
CA SER A 33 8.07 13.05 -9.57
C SER A 33 9.20 12.22 -8.97
N LEU A 34 10.20 12.91 -8.41
CA LEU A 34 11.23 12.30 -7.57
C LEU A 34 10.76 12.06 -6.12
N TYR A 35 9.54 12.48 -5.78
CA TYR A 35 9.02 12.46 -4.41
C TYR A 35 7.85 11.51 -4.22
N SER A 36 7.29 10.99 -5.30
CA SER A 36 6.16 10.05 -5.27
C SER A 36 6.21 9.08 -6.43
N ARG A 37 5.56 7.93 -6.27
CA ARG A 37 5.33 6.93 -7.33
C ARG A 37 3.85 6.66 -7.47
N PHE A 38 3.36 6.57 -8.68
CA PHE A 38 2.05 6.02 -8.95
C PHE A 38 1.99 4.55 -8.57
N ILE A 39 0.85 4.16 -8.06
CA ILE A 39 0.52 2.78 -7.72
C ILE A 39 -0.83 2.42 -8.29
N PHE A 40 -0.96 1.15 -8.61
CA PHE A 40 -2.17 0.54 -9.12
C PHE A 40 -2.49 -0.72 -8.32
N ARG A 41 -3.77 -0.99 -8.09
CA ARG A 41 -4.22 -2.24 -7.52
C ARG A 41 -5.46 -2.74 -8.25
N GLY A 42 -5.36 -3.93 -8.81
CA GLY A 42 -6.50 -4.62 -9.38
C GLY A 42 -7.16 -5.55 -8.36
N GLU A 43 -8.47 -5.64 -8.43
CA GLU A 43 -9.28 -6.58 -7.64
C GLU A 43 -10.22 -7.36 -8.54
N SER A 44 -10.52 -8.60 -8.16
CA SER A 44 -11.49 -9.44 -8.84
C SER A 44 -12.75 -9.58 -8.02
N ASP A 45 -13.91 -9.63 -8.67
CA ASP A 45 -15.21 -9.92 -8.07
C ASP A 45 -15.15 -11.12 -7.14
N ARG A 46 -14.55 -12.20 -7.60
CA ARG A 46 -14.44 -13.43 -6.81
C ARG A 46 -13.74 -13.20 -5.46
N ASN A 47 -12.71 -12.35 -5.42
CA ASN A 47 -12.01 -12.05 -4.17
C ASN A 47 -12.86 -11.17 -3.26
N LEU A 48 -13.49 -10.15 -3.80
CA LEU A 48 -14.32 -9.22 -3.05
C LEU A 48 -15.61 -9.88 -2.55
N MET A 49 -16.31 -10.61 -3.39
CA MET A 49 -17.50 -11.35 -2.98
C MET A 49 -17.20 -12.36 -1.87
N ARG A 50 -16.07 -13.05 -1.95
CA ARG A 50 -15.68 -14.01 -0.92
C ARG A 50 -15.32 -13.35 0.41
N GLN A 51 -14.69 -12.18 0.37
CA GLN A 51 -14.20 -11.49 1.57
C GLN A 51 -15.30 -10.66 2.25
N PHE A 52 -16.16 -10.04 1.45
CA PHE A 52 -17.11 -9.04 1.94
C PHE A 52 -18.56 -9.35 1.58
N ASN A 53 -18.80 -10.36 0.76
CA ASN A 53 -20.14 -10.70 0.23
C ASN A 53 -20.85 -9.47 -0.39
N VAL A 54 -20.13 -8.72 -1.22
CA VAL A 54 -20.57 -7.42 -1.76
C VAL A 54 -20.59 -7.43 -3.30
N ASP A 55 -21.41 -6.54 -3.87
CA ASP A 55 -21.38 -6.25 -5.30
C ASP A 55 -20.25 -5.27 -5.61
N THR A 56 -19.27 -5.72 -6.38
CA THR A 56 -18.08 -4.95 -6.75
C THR A 56 -18.35 -3.82 -7.73
N LYS A 57 -19.50 -3.80 -8.35
CA LYS A 57 -19.88 -2.77 -9.32
C LYS A 57 -20.23 -1.43 -8.68
N THR A 58 -20.47 -1.43 -7.37
CA THR A 58 -20.75 -0.21 -6.63
C THR A 58 -19.46 0.44 -6.17
N PRO A 59 -19.11 1.64 -6.65
CA PRO A 59 -17.84 2.30 -6.29
C PRO A 59 -17.61 2.47 -4.79
N GLY A 60 -18.69 2.74 -4.03
CA GLY A 60 -18.61 2.87 -2.57
C GLY A 60 -18.18 1.58 -1.89
N ILE A 61 -18.79 0.45 -2.26
CA ILE A 61 -18.44 -0.88 -1.73
C ILE A 61 -17.01 -1.24 -2.10
N LEU A 62 -16.63 -0.99 -3.35
CA LEU A 62 -15.27 -1.21 -3.79
C LEU A 62 -14.27 -0.43 -2.95
N SER A 63 -14.55 0.85 -2.69
CA SER A 63 -13.69 1.70 -1.88
C SER A 63 -13.55 1.17 -0.45
N GLU A 64 -14.63 0.69 0.18
CA GLU A 64 -14.57 0.03 1.49
C GLU A 64 -13.60 -1.16 1.45
N CYS A 65 -13.77 -2.03 0.47
CA CYS A 65 -12.91 -3.19 0.28
C CYS A 65 -11.44 -2.81 0.08
N LEU A 66 -11.18 -1.71 -0.61
CA LEU A 66 -9.83 -1.27 -0.94
C LEU A 66 -9.12 -0.62 0.24
N PHE A 67 -9.81 0.12 1.10
CA PHE A 67 -9.22 0.69 2.30
C PHE A 67 -8.93 -0.35 3.37
N MET A 68 -9.84 -1.27 3.54
CA MET A 68 -9.70 -2.34 4.52
C MET A 68 -8.98 -3.56 3.97
N THR A 69 -8.87 -3.64 2.67
CA THR A 69 -8.35 -4.71 1.84
C THR A 69 -8.20 -6.05 2.52
N GLY A 70 -9.32 -6.68 2.62
CA GLY A 70 -9.40 -8.00 3.13
C GLY A 70 -9.20 -8.07 4.64
N GLU A 71 -9.43 -9.23 5.11
CA GLU A 71 -9.34 -9.62 6.50
C GLU A 71 -7.99 -9.27 7.15
N LYS A 72 -6.92 -9.29 6.35
CA LYS A 72 -5.56 -9.00 6.81
C LYS A 72 -5.35 -7.51 7.15
N GLY A 73 -5.90 -6.58 6.36
CA GLY A 73 -5.87 -5.16 6.69
C GLY A 73 -6.66 -4.87 7.96
N ARG A 74 -7.82 -5.47 8.10
CA ARG A 74 -8.64 -5.37 9.30
C ARG A 74 -7.92 -5.85 10.56
N ILE A 75 -7.25 -6.98 10.50
CA ILE A 75 -6.47 -7.54 11.61
C ILE A 75 -5.34 -6.60 12.01
N CYS A 76 -4.61 -6.06 11.05
CA CYS A 76 -3.54 -5.10 11.32
C CYS A 76 -4.04 -3.85 12.06
N TRP A 77 -5.21 -3.34 11.66
CA TRP A 77 -5.75 -2.09 12.18
C TRP A 77 -6.58 -2.26 13.46
N ALA A 78 -7.42 -3.27 13.52
CA ALA A 78 -8.43 -3.38 14.57
C ALA A 78 -8.04 -4.31 15.73
N GLU A 79 -7.35 -5.39 15.44
CA GLU A 79 -7.18 -6.49 16.42
C GLU A 79 -5.80 -6.53 17.07
N ASN A 80 -4.84 -5.79 16.56
CA ASN A 80 -3.45 -5.79 17.04
C ASN A 80 -2.82 -7.21 17.10
N GLU A 81 -3.40 -8.17 16.40
CA GLU A 81 -3.00 -9.58 16.43
C GLU A 81 -1.79 -9.87 15.53
N GLY A 82 -1.51 -8.99 14.59
CA GLY A 82 -0.38 -9.13 13.69
C GLY A 82 0.97 -8.90 14.37
N ILE A 83 2.04 -9.37 13.73
CA ILE A 83 3.40 -9.01 14.13
C ILE A 83 3.60 -7.51 13.86
N ASN A 84 3.87 -6.76 14.92
CA ASN A 84 4.09 -5.32 14.81
C ASN A 84 5.54 -5.03 14.38
N PRO A 85 5.80 -4.47 13.18
CA PRO A 85 7.17 -4.13 12.77
C PRO A 85 7.80 -3.01 13.60
N ASP A 86 7.00 -2.22 14.32
CA ASP A 86 7.47 -1.14 15.19
C ASP A 86 8.00 -1.66 16.54
N ASP A 87 7.68 -2.90 16.90
CA ASP A 87 8.33 -3.59 18.00
C ASP A 87 9.72 -4.06 17.56
N VAL A 88 10.73 -3.31 17.98
CA VAL A 88 12.14 -3.52 17.65
C VAL A 88 12.87 -4.40 18.67
N SER A 89 12.13 -5.14 19.48
CA SER A 89 12.69 -6.12 20.40
C SER A 89 13.30 -7.32 19.68
N THR A 90 14.30 -7.93 20.27
CA THR A 90 14.91 -9.18 19.80
C THR A 90 13.89 -10.31 19.71
N GLY A 91 12.98 -10.38 20.67
CA GLY A 91 11.89 -11.39 20.65
C GLY A 91 11.00 -11.26 19.41
N ASN A 92 10.64 -10.03 19.04
CA ASN A 92 9.86 -9.79 17.81
C ASN A 92 10.65 -10.11 16.55
N PHE A 93 11.94 -9.76 16.49
CA PHE A 93 12.81 -10.14 15.38
C PHE A 93 12.86 -11.66 15.17
N LEU A 94 13.07 -12.42 16.24
CA LEU A 94 13.09 -13.88 16.17
C LEU A 94 11.73 -14.46 15.76
N ARG A 95 10.63 -13.89 16.26
CA ARG A 95 9.28 -14.26 15.83
C ARG A 95 9.09 -14.05 14.33
N ILE A 96 9.56 -12.94 13.79
CA ILE A 96 9.50 -12.65 12.36
C ILE A 96 10.32 -13.67 11.56
N CYS A 97 11.56 -13.95 11.96
CA CYS A 97 12.42 -14.93 11.29
C CYS A 97 11.78 -16.34 11.31
N THR A 98 11.30 -16.79 12.45
CA THR A 98 10.65 -18.09 12.61
C THR A 98 9.41 -18.21 11.72
N SER A 99 8.57 -17.19 11.71
CA SER A 99 7.38 -17.16 10.89
C SER A 99 7.71 -17.16 9.39
N LEU A 100 8.70 -16.36 8.97
CA LEU A 100 9.14 -16.31 7.57
C LEU A 100 9.70 -17.67 7.13
N ALA A 101 10.56 -18.31 7.93
CA ALA A 101 11.08 -19.64 7.65
C ALA A 101 9.95 -20.67 7.51
N LYS A 102 9.01 -20.67 8.44
CA LYS A 102 7.82 -21.53 8.39
C LYS A 102 7.04 -21.37 7.08
N TYR A 103 6.78 -20.13 6.64
CA TYR A 103 6.00 -19.90 5.40
C TYR A 103 6.75 -20.28 4.14
N ILE A 104 8.07 -20.10 4.12
CA ILE A 104 8.89 -20.62 3.03
C ILE A 104 8.74 -22.15 2.96
N ASP A 105 8.90 -22.84 4.10
CA ASP A 105 8.80 -24.30 4.16
C ASP A 105 7.40 -24.82 3.75
N GLU A 106 6.34 -24.16 4.20
CA GLU A 106 4.97 -24.52 3.83
C GLU A 106 4.68 -24.21 2.36
N GLY A 107 5.15 -23.08 1.86
CA GLY A 107 5.05 -22.73 0.44
C GLY A 107 5.75 -23.72 -0.48
N LEU A 108 6.91 -24.24 -0.08
CA LEU A 108 7.63 -25.29 -0.81
C LEU A 108 6.85 -26.59 -0.89
N ARG A 109 6.00 -26.91 0.11
CA ARG A 109 5.19 -28.13 0.17
C ARG A 109 3.85 -28.02 -0.56
N ALA A 110 3.41 -26.83 -0.93
CA ALA A 110 2.08 -26.58 -1.49
C ALA A 110 1.80 -27.29 -2.83
N GLY A 111 2.83 -27.69 -3.57
CA GLY A 111 2.71 -28.48 -4.80
C GLY A 111 2.18 -27.73 -6.04
N ASP A 112 1.89 -26.45 -5.93
CA ASP A 112 1.36 -25.60 -6.99
C ASP A 112 2.43 -24.80 -7.76
N ASN A 113 2.01 -23.93 -8.68
CA ASN A 113 2.94 -23.06 -9.44
C ASN A 113 3.66 -22.06 -8.55
N ARG A 114 3.11 -21.74 -7.39
CA ARG A 114 3.73 -20.87 -6.40
C ARG A 114 4.90 -21.59 -5.72
N ALA A 115 4.71 -22.87 -5.36
CA ALA A 115 5.78 -23.68 -4.80
C ALA A 115 7.00 -23.74 -5.72
N LYS A 116 6.80 -23.84 -7.04
CA LYS A 116 7.90 -23.79 -8.02
C LYS A 116 8.68 -22.48 -7.97
N ARG A 117 7.99 -21.35 -7.83
CA ARG A 117 8.63 -20.03 -7.76
C ARG A 117 9.36 -19.84 -6.43
N ILE A 118 8.78 -20.27 -5.33
CA ILE A 118 9.42 -20.24 -4.01
C ILE A 118 10.67 -21.12 -4.02
N LYS A 119 10.62 -22.28 -4.65
CA LYS A 119 11.79 -23.16 -4.82
C LYS A 119 12.91 -22.47 -5.58
N VAL A 120 12.62 -21.88 -6.73
CA VAL A 120 13.62 -21.13 -7.53
C VAL A 120 14.18 -19.95 -6.72
N PHE A 121 13.36 -19.26 -5.95
CA PHE A 121 13.82 -18.20 -5.07
C PHE A 121 14.77 -18.74 -4.00
N CYS A 122 14.42 -19.80 -3.30
CA CYS A 122 15.28 -20.41 -2.26
C CYS A 122 16.60 -20.95 -2.83
N GLU A 123 16.59 -21.55 -4.02
CA GLU A 123 17.80 -22.00 -4.71
C GLU A 123 18.72 -20.84 -5.07
N LYS A 124 18.15 -19.71 -5.49
CA LYS A 124 18.89 -18.50 -5.84
C LYS A 124 19.40 -17.75 -4.60
N GLU A 125 18.61 -17.73 -3.56
CA GLU A 125 18.83 -16.96 -2.32
C GLU A 125 19.10 -17.90 -1.12
N GLU A 126 19.88 -18.96 -1.34
CA GLU A 126 20.17 -20.01 -0.34
C GLU A 126 20.70 -19.41 0.97
N LYS A 127 21.62 -18.45 0.88
CA LYS A 127 22.20 -17.78 2.06
C LYS A 127 21.17 -17.03 2.87
N PHE A 128 20.20 -16.40 2.21
CA PHE A 128 19.09 -15.71 2.88
C PHE A 128 18.21 -16.72 3.60
N TYR A 129 17.77 -17.76 2.90
CA TYR A 129 16.89 -18.79 3.46
C TYR A 129 17.51 -19.52 4.64
N ASP A 130 18.76 -19.93 4.51
CA ASP A 130 19.52 -20.56 5.61
C ASP A 130 19.76 -19.62 6.78
N GLY A 131 19.99 -18.34 6.50
CA GLY A 131 20.13 -17.30 7.51
C GLY A 131 18.85 -17.10 8.30
N ILE A 132 17.71 -16.99 7.62
CA ILE A 132 16.40 -16.80 8.27
C ILE A 132 16.09 -17.99 9.20
N LYS A 133 16.40 -19.22 8.80
CA LYS A 133 16.23 -20.41 9.67
C LYS A 133 17.10 -20.38 10.93
N LYS A 134 18.23 -19.71 10.84
CA LYS A 134 19.19 -19.55 11.95
C LYS A 134 19.08 -18.17 12.61
N GLY A 135 17.86 -17.61 12.72
CA GLY A 135 17.64 -16.25 13.20
C GLY A 135 18.37 -15.90 14.51
N GLU A 136 18.52 -16.87 15.42
CA GLU A 136 19.27 -16.70 16.68
C GLU A 136 20.72 -16.31 16.47
N ALA A 137 21.36 -16.78 15.41
CA ALA A 137 22.76 -16.45 15.09
C ALA A 137 22.94 -14.96 14.72
N PHE A 138 21.88 -14.26 14.39
CA PHE A 138 21.87 -12.86 13.96
C PHE A 138 21.37 -11.88 15.01
N VAL A 139 21.04 -12.36 16.21
CA VAL A 139 20.54 -11.52 17.33
C VAL A 139 21.55 -10.41 17.66
N GLY A 140 22.83 -10.74 17.80
CA GLY A 140 23.86 -9.73 18.10
C GLY A 140 23.94 -8.63 17.04
N ALA A 141 23.95 -9.01 15.75
CA ALA A 141 23.98 -8.05 14.65
C ALA A 141 22.71 -7.19 14.60
N TYR A 142 21.54 -7.77 14.93
CA TYR A 142 20.31 -7.02 15.02
C TYR A 142 20.29 -6.04 16.20
N GLU A 143 20.84 -6.43 17.36
CA GLU A 143 20.90 -5.58 18.56
C GLU A 143 21.77 -4.34 18.38
N GLU A 144 22.82 -4.42 17.59
CA GLU A 144 23.69 -3.30 17.26
C GLU A 144 23.05 -2.25 16.35
N LEU A 145 21.93 -2.59 15.68
CA LEU A 145 21.25 -1.67 14.79
C LEU A 145 20.50 -0.58 15.54
N LYS A 146 20.43 0.61 14.94
CA LYS A 146 19.56 1.70 15.42
C LYS A 146 18.08 1.30 15.29
N PRO A 147 17.20 1.78 16.18
CA PRO A 147 15.77 1.44 16.13
C PRO A 147 15.10 1.66 14.76
N GLU A 148 15.49 2.71 14.04
CA GLU A 148 14.95 2.99 12.71
C GLU A 148 15.38 1.92 11.68
N VAL A 149 16.57 1.37 11.83
CA VAL A 149 17.08 0.32 10.95
C VAL A 149 16.44 -1.02 11.32
N LYS A 150 16.31 -1.33 12.61
CA LYS A 150 15.56 -2.51 13.10
C LYS A 150 14.14 -2.56 12.54
N ARG A 151 13.42 -1.43 12.61
CA ARG A 151 12.08 -1.30 12.03
C ARG A 151 12.07 -1.61 10.54
N LYS A 152 13.05 -1.13 9.77
CA LYS A 152 13.17 -1.42 8.34
C LYS A 152 13.41 -2.90 8.06
N VAL A 153 14.27 -3.54 8.86
CA VAL A 153 14.51 -5.00 8.77
C VAL A 153 13.22 -5.77 9.01
N ASN A 154 12.48 -5.41 10.06
CA ASN A 154 11.21 -6.02 10.37
C ASN A 154 10.21 -5.87 9.21
N LEU A 155 10.04 -4.63 8.69
CA LEU A 155 9.19 -4.37 7.53
C LEU A 155 9.61 -5.18 6.30
N TYR A 156 10.90 -5.31 6.05
CA TYR A 156 11.44 -6.08 4.95
C TYR A 156 11.09 -7.57 5.06
N TYR A 157 11.39 -8.19 6.18
CA TYR A 157 11.11 -9.61 6.35
C TYR A 157 9.60 -9.90 6.33
N LEU A 158 8.80 -9.02 6.89
CA LEU A 158 7.34 -9.13 6.83
C LEU A 158 6.80 -8.97 5.40
N ALA A 159 7.39 -8.10 4.59
CA ALA A 159 7.00 -7.97 3.19
C ALA A 159 7.34 -9.22 2.37
N ILE A 160 8.51 -9.83 2.61
CA ILE A 160 8.85 -11.12 1.99
C ILE A 160 7.85 -12.20 2.44
N ALA A 161 7.55 -12.27 3.73
CA ALA A 161 6.56 -13.19 4.27
C ALA A 161 5.17 -12.97 3.66
N HIS A 162 4.76 -11.73 3.46
CA HIS A 162 3.50 -11.38 2.77
C HIS A 162 3.47 -11.90 1.33
N THR A 163 4.58 -11.77 0.61
CA THR A 163 4.69 -12.22 -0.78
C THR A 163 4.68 -13.75 -0.89
N ILE A 164 5.29 -14.44 0.06
CA ILE A 164 5.37 -15.91 0.12
C ILE A 164 4.11 -16.50 0.73
N GLY A 165 3.54 -15.86 1.74
CA GLY A 165 2.44 -16.36 2.56
C GLY A 165 1.15 -16.62 1.79
N ASP A 166 0.37 -17.60 2.21
CA ASP A 166 -0.99 -17.85 1.73
C ASP A 166 -2.00 -16.96 2.49
N LYS A 167 -3.22 -16.96 1.98
CA LYS A 167 -4.35 -16.21 2.55
C LYS A 167 -4.66 -16.60 4.00
N GLU A 168 -4.25 -17.79 4.42
CA GLU A 168 -4.43 -18.30 5.78
C GLU A 168 -3.46 -17.69 6.80
N TYR A 169 -2.39 -17.06 6.35
CA TYR A 169 -1.36 -16.49 7.23
C TYR A 169 -1.70 -15.08 7.70
N ARG A 170 -2.75 -14.98 8.49
CA ARG A 170 -3.29 -13.70 8.98
C ARG A 170 -2.31 -12.94 9.86
N GLU A 171 -1.50 -13.62 10.63
CA GLU A 171 -0.61 -13.05 11.63
C GLU A 171 0.47 -12.11 11.06
N ILE A 172 0.83 -12.28 9.79
CA ILE A 172 1.98 -11.58 9.19
C ILE A 172 1.57 -10.51 8.18
N SER A 173 0.40 -10.62 7.61
CA SER A 173 0.08 -9.85 6.43
C SER A 173 -0.86 -8.69 6.69
N GLY A 174 -0.36 -7.68 7.36
CA GLY A 174 -0.99 -6.36 7.36
C GLY A 174 -0.70 -5.54 6.08
N TYR A 175 -0.26 -6.16 4.98
CA TYR A 175 0.09 -5.47 3.75
C TYR A 175 -0.99 -5.59 2.68
N ILE A 176 -1.10 -4.53 1.90
CA ILE A 176 -1.87 -4.44 0.66
C ILE A 176 -0.90 -4.48 -0.50
N SER A 177 -1.02 -5.47 -1.36
CA SER A 177 -0.24 -5.54 -2.60
C SER A 177 -0.74 -4.49 -3.59
N THR A 178 0.16 -3.63 -4.03
CA THR A 178 -0.03 -2.74 -5.17
C THR A 178 1.15 -2.91 -6.14
N THR A 179 1.08 -2.30 -7.30
CA THR A 179 2.17 -2.35 -8.29
C THR A 179 2.37 -0.97 -8.92
N THR A 180 3.58 -0.70 -9.38
CA THR A 180 3.86 0.49 -10.19
C THR A 180 3.45 0.32 -11.66
N ASN A 181 3.05 -0.89 -12.05
CA ASN A 181 2.73 -1.24 -13.43
C ASN A 181 1.23 -1.48 -13.63
N ALA A 182 0.57 -0.56 -14.32
CA ALA A 182 -0.86 -0.65 -14.60
C ALA A 182 -1.26 -1.93 -15.36
N VAL A 183 -0.39 -2.45 -16.23
CA VAL A 183 -0.65 -3.69 -16.97
C VAL A 183 -0.69 -4.89 -16.02
N ILE A 184 0.16 -4.89 -15.01
CA ILE A 184 0.15 -5.93 -13.98
C ILE A 184 -1.09 -5.82 -13.12
N ALA A 185 -1.45 -4.62 -12.65
CA ALA A 185 -2.69 -4.41 -11.90
C ALA A 185 -3.90 -4.90 -12.70
N ASN A 186 -3.95 -4.61 -13.99
CA ASN A 186 -5.04 -5.02 -14.86
C ASN A 186 -5.19 -6.54 -15.02
N ARG A 187 -4.12 -7.31 -14.81
CA ARG A 187 -4.20 -8.79 -14.79
C ARG A 187 -4.94 -9.32 -13.56
N PHE A 188 -4.96 -8.54 -12.49
CA PHE A 188 -5.66 -8.85 -11.24
C PHE A 188 -7.01 -8.13 -11.16
N ALA A 189 -7.20 -7.09 -11.97
CA ALA A 189 -8.43 -6.32 -12.09
C ALA A 189 -9.34 -6.98 -13.13
N HIS A 190 -10.24 -7.86 -12.69
CA HIS A 190 -11.29 -8.29 -13.60
C HIS A 190 -12.34 -7.20 -13.78
N ASP A 191 -12.63 -6.42 -12.73
CA ASP A 191 -13.72 -5.42 -12.74
C ASP A 191 -13.36 -4.10 -12.07
N ALA A 192 -12.28 -4.05 -11.29
CA ALA A 192 -11.96 -2.88 -10.50
C ALA A 192 -10.46 -2.64 -10.37
N CYS A 193 -10.05 -1.39 -10.47
CA CYS A 193 -8.67 -0.97 -10.25
C CYS A 193 -8.59 0.36 -9.50
N ILE A 194 -7.79 0.41 -8.44
CA ILE A 194 -7.40 1.67 -7.80
C ILE A 194 -6.25 2.30 -8.55
N PHE A 195 -6.28 3.61 -8.62
CA PHE A 195 -5.17 4.44 -9.01
C PHE A 195 -4.84 5.45 -7.91
N GLY A 196 -3.60 5.45 -7.44
CA GLY A 196 -3.12 6.32 -6.39
C GLY A 196 -1.61 6.57 -6.48
N TRP A 197 -1.04 7.04 -5.40
CA TRP A 197 0.42 7.20 -5.29
C TRP A 197 0.89 6.96 -3.87
N VAL A 198 2.19 6.75 -3.74
CA VAL A 198 2.90 6.70 -2.46
C VAL A 198 4.11 7.64 -2.47
N PRO A 199 4.49 8.24 -1.34
CA PRO A 199 5.70 9.06 -1.25
C PRO A 199 6.95 8.23 -1.48
N TYR A 200 7.86 8.69 -2.35
CA TYR A 200 9.08 7.94 -2.70
C TYR A 200 10.06 7.72 -1.53
N ASN A 201 10.04 8.57 -0.51
CA ASN A 201 11.02 8.58 0.58
C ASN A 201 10.40 8.29 1.95
N ILE A 202 9.60 7.28 2.06
CA ILE A 202 9.09 6.80 3.36
C ILE A 202 10.21 6.42 4.35
N TRP A 203 11.34 5.95 3.83
CA TRP A 203 12.50 5.59 4.64
C TRP A 203 13.10 6.74 5.46
N LYS A 204 12.83 7.99 5.10
CA LYS A 204 13.40 9.17 5.78
C LYS A 204 12.45 9.86 6.74
N ARG A 205 11.18 9.45 6.85
CA ARG A 205 10.21 10.20 7.65
C ARG A 205 9.48 9.34 8.67
N ARG A 206 9.68 9.69 9.90
CA ARG A 206 8.63 9.74 10.91
C ARG A 206 7.76 10.96 10.61
N ALA A 207 6.91 10.91 9.63
CA ALA A 207 5.81 11.84 9.62
C ALA A 207 4.86 11.34 10.70
N ARG A 208 4.72 12.13 11.71
CA ARG A 208 3.74 11.91 12.76
C ARG A 208 2.38 11.82 12.06
N ARG A 209 1.75 10.65 12.14
CA ARG A 209 0.32 10.40 11.96
C ARG A 209 -0.26 10.19 10.56
N ARG A 210 0.33 10.63 9.43
CA ARG A 210 -0.25 10.54 8.07
C ARG A 210 0.61 9.75 7.08
N THR A 211 1.38 8.79 7.53
CA THR A 211 2.29 8.05 6.65
C THR A 211 1.71 6.71 6.26
N ILE A 212 1.66 6.52 4.97
CA ILE A 212 1.61 5.18 4.41
C ILE A 212 2.99 4.57 4.61
N ASP A 213 3.07 3.53 5.38
CA ASP A 213 4.23 2.65 5.38
C ASP A 213 4.11 1.71 4.19
N TYR A 214 5.14 1.62 3.37
CA TYR A 214 5.20 0.65 2.29
C TYR A 214 6.59 0.05 2.13
N VAL A 215 6.63 -1.08 1.45
CA VAL A 215 7.85 -1.76 1.03
C VAL A 215 7.86 -1.84 -0.49
N ASP A 216 8.83 -1.19 -1.11
CA ASP A 216 9.12 -1.36 -2.52
C ASP A 216 10.09 -2.53 -2.67
N THR A 217 9.61 -3.64 -3.22
CA THR A 217 10.40 -4.86 -3.35
C THR A 217 11.64 -4.67 -4.22
N ASN A 218 11.63 -3.73 -5.17
CA ASN A 218 12.80 -3.42 -5.97
C ASN A 218 13.85 -2.60 -5.20
N GLN A 219 13.41 -1.66 -4.36
CA GLN A 219 14.32 -0.86 -3.52
C GLN A 219 14.93 -1.67 -2.36
N MET A 220 14.25 -2.71 -1.92
CA MET A 220 14.73 -3.57 -0.86
C MET A 220 15.99 -4.33 -1.25
N LEU A 221 16.17 -4.60 -2.54
CA LEU A 221 17.39 -5.22 -3.08
C LEU A 221 18.66 -4.34 -2.88
N GLU A 222 18.47 -3.03 -2.69
CA GLU A 222 19.56 -2.09 -2.43
C GLU A 222 19.91 -1.98 -0.94
N MET A 223 19.07 -2.53 -0.05
CA MET A 223 19.28 -2.49 1.39
C MET A 223 20.17 -3.65 1.86
N GLN A 224 21.43 -3.60 1.50
CA GLN A 224 22.45 -4.49 2.09
C GLN A 224 22.63 -4.09 3.57
N ILE A 225 21.94 -4.79 4.47
CA ILE A 225 22.14 -4.57 5.91
C ILE A 225 23.27 -5.48 6.35
N THR A 226 24.41 -4.85 6.63
CA THR A 226 25.62 -5.58 7.05
C THR A 226 25.32 -6.47 8.25
N GLY A 227 25.62 -7.75 8.13
CA GLY A 227 25.50 -8.72 9.23
C GLY A 227 24.13 -9.39 9.41
N LEU A 228 23.14 -9.09 8.56
CA LEU A 228 21.85 -9.76 8.57
C LEU A 228 21.55 -10.46 7.24
N PRO A 229 20.73 -11.53 7.23
CA PRO A 229 20.30 -12.15 5.99
C PRO A 229 19.55 -11.17 5.09
N TYR A 230 19.94 -11.09 3.83
CA TYR A 230 19.23 -10.33 2.80
C TYR A 230 19.18 -11.14 1.51
N CYS A 231 18.23 -10.82 0.63
CA CYS A 231 18.14 -11.43 -0.70
C CYS A 231 18.29 -10.38 -1.79
N ASP A 232 18.91 -10.78 -2.90
CA ASP A 232 19.16 -9.94 -4.09
C ASP A 232 18.02 -10.05 -5.11
N SER A 233 17.00 -10.85 -4.84
CA SER A 233 15.84 -11.03 -5.72
C SER A 233 14.54 -11.12 -4.93
N ALA A 234 13.46 -10.65 -5.54
CA ALA A 234 12.11 -10.82 -5.03
C ALA A 234 11.49 -12.12 -5.59
N VAL A 235 10.62 -12.78 -4.81
CA VAL A 235 9.91 -14.00 -5.24
C VAL A 235 9.09 -13.75 -6.51
N PHE A 236 8.52 -12.56 -6.64
CA PHE A 236 7.71 -12.12 -7.76
C PHE A 236 8.23 -10.80 -8.35
N SER A 237 9.52 -10.74 -8.68
CA SER A 237 10.19 -9.54 -9.21
C SER A 237 9.49 -8.91 -10.42
N ASN A 238 8.79 -9.73 -11.22
CA ASN A 238 8.03 -9.26 -12.38
C ASN A 238 6.71 -8.57 -12.03
N GLN A 239 6.34 -8.48 -10.76
CA GLN A 239 5.11 -7.81 -10.33
C GLN A 239 5.33 -6.34 -9.94
N GLU A 240 6.58 -5.89 -9.84
CA GLU A 240 6.92 -4.51 -9.43
C GLU A 240 6.13 -4.08 -8.20
N GLU A 241 6.08 -4.97 -7.21
CA GLU A 241 5.18 -4.83 -6.06
C GLU A 241 5.62 -3.70 -5.13
N ILE A 242 4.63 -2.93 -4.71
CA ILE A 242 4.69 -2.05 -3.56
C ILE A 242 3.70 -2.58 -2.53
N ALA A 243 4.21 -3.13 -1.44
CA ALA A 243 3.42 -3.64 -0.34
C ALA A 243 3.14 -2.51 0.66
N ILE A 244 1.89 -2.05 0.73
CA ILE A 244 1.46 -0.96 1.62
C ILE A 244 0.97 -1.55 2.93
N ARG A 245 1.50 -1.06 4.06
CA ARG A 245 1.06 -1.51 5.37
C ARG A 245 -0.34 -1.01 5.69
N CYS A 246 -1.18 -1.93 6.11
CA CYS A 246 -2.49 -1.74 6.69
C CYS A 246 -3.56 -1.08 5.82
N GLY A 247 -3.28 -0.07 5.03
CA GLY A 247 -4.30 0.60 4.24
C GLY A 247 -3.74 1.71 3.34
N LEU A 248 -4.47 2.04 2.30
CA LEU A 248 -4.20 3.18 1.44
C LEU A 248 -5.20 4.29 1.77
N LEU A 249 -4.73 5.34 2.43
CA LEU A 249 -5.59 6.44 2.88
C LEU A 249 -6.13 7.28 1.71
N PRO A 250 -7.32 7.90 1.86
CA PRO A 250 -7.94 8.75 0.86
C PRO A 250 -7.04 9.85 0.29
N HIS A 251 -6.15 10.38 1.12
CA HIS A 251 -5.17 11.41 0.75
C HIS A 251 -4.27 10.99 -0.43
N PHE A 252 -4.12 9.69 -0.67
CA PHE A 252 -3.22 9.11 -1.65
C PHE A 252 -3.95 8.39 -2.80
N ILE A 253 -5.23 8.64 -2.96
CA ILE A 253 -6.03 8.03 -4.02
C ILE A 253 -6.42 9.09 -5.04
N ILE A 254 -6.15 8.80 -6.30
CA ILE A 254 -6.62 9.59 -7.44
C ILE A 254 -8.04 9.21 -7.79
N GLY A 255 -8.31 7.91 -7.80
CA GLY A 255 -9.63 7.39 -8.09
C GLY A 255 -9.69 5.88 -8.30
N TYR A 256 -10.83 5.42 -8.76
CA TYR A 256 -11.14 4.01 -9.01
C TYR A 256 -11.69 3.82 -10.41
N ALA A 257 -11.15 2.83 -11.12
CA ALA A 257 -11.75 2.34 -12.34
C ALA A 257 -12.70 1.17 -12.01
N VAL A 258 -13.94 1.24 -12.44
CA VAL A 258 -14.94 0.19 -12.34
C VAL A 258 -15.64 0.10 -13.69
N GLU A 259 -15.65 -1.08 -14.31
CA GLU A 259 -16.14 -1.27 -15.66
C GLU A 259 -15.47 -0.28 -16.64
N GLN A 260 -16.25 0.62 -17.25
CA GLN A 260 -15.76 1.63 -18.19
C GLN A 260 -15.67 3.04 -17.58
N ASN A 261 -15.99 3.19 -16.30
CA ASN A 261 -15.97 4.46 -15.60
C ASN A 261 -14.72 4.59 -14.73
N PHE A 262 -14.22 5.82 -14.63
CA PHE A 262 -13.18 6.19 -13.68
C PHE A 262 -13.72 7.24 -12.71
N TYR A 263 -13.86 6.88 -11.46
CA TYR A 263 -14.38 7.74 -10.39
C TYR A 263 -13.25 8.50 -9.74
N VAL A 264 -13.23 9.81 -9.91
CA VAL A 264 -12.15 10.72 -9.49
C VAL A 264 -12.39 11.25 -8.08
N ASN A 265 -11.35 11.27 -7.27
CA ASN A 265 -11.37 11.90 -5.95
C ASN A 265 -11.52 13.42 -6.09
N PRO A 266 -12.59 14.05 -5.55
CA PRO A 266 -12.86 15.47 -5.70
C PRO A 266 -11.78 16.37 -5.09
N ALA A 267 -11.03 15.90 -4.10
CA ALA A 267 -9.94 16.65 -3.49
C ALA A 267 -8.81 17.04 -4.48
N ILE A 268 -8.75 16.37 -5.64
CA ILE A 268 -7.81 16.73 -6.72
C ILE A 268 -8.11 18.13 -7.27
N PHE A 269 -9.37 18.45 -7.45
CA PHE A 269 -9.78 19.75 -8.01
C PHE A 269 -9.41 20.88 -7.06
N ASN A 270 -9.72 20.72 -5.78
CA ASN A 270 -9.33 21.67 -4.74
C ASN A 270 -7.80 21.89 -4.70
N ALA A 271 -7.03 20.81 -4.86
CA ALA A 271 -5.57 20.92 -4.88
C ALA A 271 -5.05 21.72 -6.08
N ILE A 272 -5.64 21.57 -7.25
CA ILE A 272 -5.27 22.33 -8.46
C ILE A 272 -5.70 23.78 -8.34
N ASP A 273 -6.92 24.05 -7.87
CA ASP A 273 -7.40 25.42 -7.66
C ASP A 273 -6.48 26.17 -6.70
N ARG A 274 -6.15 25.57 -5.56
CA ARG A 274 -5.22 26.16 -4.62
C ARG A 274 -3.82 26.38 -5.22
N MET A 275 -3.34 25.48 -6.05
CA MET A 275 -2.06 25.66 -6.75
C MET A 275 -2.11 26.86 -7.71
N HIS A 276 -3.26 27.14 -8.34
CA HIS A 276 -3.46 28.29 -9.21
C HIS A 276 -3.49 29.60 -8.43
N GLU A 277 -4.05 29.62 -7.23
CA GLU A 277 -4.10 30.78 -6.35
C GLU A 277 -2.72 31.21 -5.82
N ILE A 278 -1.78 30.28 -5.74
CA ILE A 278 -0.42 30.58 -5.26
C ILE A 278 0.33 31.41 -6.31
N GLY A 279 0.68 32.65 -5.96
CA GLY A 279 1.37 33.59 -6.86
C GLY A 279 2.87 33.34 -7.02
N SER A 280 3.52 32.84 -5.97
CA SER A 280 4.97 32.61 -5.92
C SER A 280 5.39 31.26 -6.47
N PHE A 281 6.38 31.22 -7.36
CA PHE A 281 6.95 29.98 -7.87
C PHE A 281 7.49 29.08 -6.76
N ARG A 282 8.16 29.66 -5.76
CA ARG A 282 8.70 28.92 -4.61
C ARG A 282 7.61 28.24 -3.80
N GLU A 283 6.52 28.94 -3.56
CA GLU A 283 5.37 28.41 -2.81
C GLU A 283 4.63 27.34 -3.61
N LYS A 284 4.44 27.54 -4.92
CA LYS A 284 3.90 26.50 -5.82
C LYS A 284 4.72 25.22 -5.75
N PHE A 285 6.03 25.34 -5.81
CA PHE A 285 6.92 24.17 -5.72
C PHE A 285 6.83 23.49 -4.36
N ALA A 286 6.80 24.27 -3.26
CA ALA A 286 6.64 23.73 -1.91
C ALA A 286 5.29 23.02 -1.74
N TYR A 287 4.21 23.61 -2.26
CA TYR A 287 2.86 23.02 -2.22
C TYR A 287 2.79 21.71 -3.02
N LYS A 288 3.29 21.71 -4.27
CA LYS A 288 3.41 20.52 -5.09
C LYS A 288 4.14 19.38 -4.33
N ARG A 289 5.31 19.69 -3.76
CA ARG A 289 6.10 18.74 -3.00
C ARG A 289 5.36 18.25 -1.75
N ARG A 290 4.59 19.10 -1.10
CA ARG A 290 3.76 18.72 0.05
C ARG A 290 2.71 17.67 -0.35
N ILE A 291 1.97 17.90 -1.43
CA ILE A 291 0.99 16.93 -1.94
C ILE A 291 1.69 15.61 -2.29
N GLN A 292 2.80 15.65 -3.02
CA GLN A 292 3.53 14.45 -3.41
C GLN A 292 3.98 13.60 -2.23
N GLN A 293 4.30 14.22 -1.09
CA GLN A 293 4.85 13.56 0.10
C GLN A 293 3.81 13.26 1.18
N HIS A 294 2.76 14.04 1.28
CA HIS A 294 1.79 13.99 2.39
C HIS A 294 0.36 13.69 1.94
N GLY A 295 0.12 13.69 0.64
CA GLY A 295 -1.21 13.45 0.09
C GLY A 295 -2.01 14.74 -0.12
N LEU A 296 -3.23 14.54 -0.64
CA LEU A 296 -4.22 15.61 -0.83
C LEU A 296 -4.69 16.17 0.52
N GLU A 297 -5.01 17.45 0.55
CA GLU A 297 -5.74 18.03 1.67
C GLU A 297 -7.18 17.54 1.59
N ILE A 298 -7.59 16.78 2.58
CA ILE A 298 -8.98 16.37 2.75
C ILE A 298 -9.51 17.18 3.93
N ASN A 299 -10.43 18.11 3.65
CA ASN A 299 -11.16 18.83 4.69
C ASN A 299 -12.31 17.96 5.22
N GLN A 300 -12.98 18.43 6.28
CA GLN A 300 -14.07 17.68 6.92
C GLN A 300 -15.22 17.38 5.94
N GLU A 301 -15.59 18.33 5.09
CA GLU A 301 -16.66 18.17 4.11
C GLU A 301 -16.31 17.11 3.07
N ASN A 302 -15.15 17.21 2.46
CA ASN A 302 -14.65 16.23 1.48
C ASN A 302 -14.46 14.85 2.11
N PHE A 303 -14.06 14.80 3.38
CA PHE A 303 -13.96 13.55 4.11
C PHE A 303 -15.33 12.92 4.37
N GLU A 304 -16.32 13.72 4.71
CA GLU A 304 -17.69 13.23 4.92
C GLU A 304 -18.31 12.70 3.63
N GLU A 305 -18.13 13.42 2.52
CA GLU A 305 -18.57 12.96 1.21
C GLU A 305 -17.87 11.65 0.82
N PHE A 306 -16.56 11.58 1.02
CA PHE A 306 -15.79 10.36 0.80
C PHE A 306 -16.32 9.20 1.65
N CYS A 307 -16.61 9.44 2.93
CA CYS A 307 -17.17 8.44 3.85
C CYS A 307 -18.55 7.94 3.44
N GLN A 308 -19.40 8.81 2.91
CA GLN A 308 -20.74 8.41 2.43
C GLN A 308 -20.63 7.40 1.27
N ARG A 309 -19.59 7.53 0.46
CA ARG A 309 -19.38 6.65 -0.70
C ARG A 309 -18.61 5.37 -0.37
N THR A 310 -17.77 5.40 0.65
CA THR A 310 -16.77 4.37 0.91
C THR A 310 -16.98 3.62 2.22
N ASN A 311 -17.99 3.99 3.00
CA ASN A 311 -18.19 3.44 4.35
C ASN A 311 -16.99 3.61 5.31
N PHE A 312 -16.06 4.49 4.97
CA PHE A 312 -14.81 4.67 5.69
C PHE A 312 -14.99 5.09 7.15
N LYS A 313 -16.05 5.84 7.49
CA LYS A 313 -16.41 6.23 8.87
C LYS A 313 -16.58 5.05 9.84
N LYS A 314 -16.91 3.88 9.32
CA LYS A 314 -17.02 2.68 10.15
C LYS A 314 -15.69 2.31 10.82
N TYR A 315 -14.59 2.67 10.19
CA TYR A 315 -13.26 2.27 10.60
C TYR A 315 -12.41 3.43 11.13
N PHE A 316 -12.69 4.64 10.65
CA PHE A 316 -11.90 5.82 10.96
C PHE A 316 -12.75 7.05 11.17
N THR A 317 -12.27 7.95 12.03
CA THR A 317 -12.68 9.36 12.05
C THR A 317 -11.53 10.26 11.67
N PHE A 318 -11.86 11.41 11.13
CA PHE A 318 -10.93 12.46 10.76
C PHE A 318 -11.29 13.72 11.51
N ASP A 319 -10.33 14.32 12.23
CA ASP A 319 -10.55 15.52 13.06
C ASP A 319 -10.14 16.84 12.36
N GLY A 320 -9.85 16.76 11.06
CA GLY A 320 -9.33 17.88 10.26
C GLY A 320 -7.82 17.83 10.08
N ASP A 321 -7.12 17.13 10.94
CA ASP A 321 -5.67 16.99 10.91
C ASP A 321 -5.19 15.54 10.81
N ASP A 322 -5.91 14.60 11.41
CA ASP A 322 -5.46 13.22 11.53
C ASP A 322 -6.61 12.21 11.53
N TYR A 323 -6.27 10.96 11.24
CA TYR A 323 -7.21 9.84 11.32
C TYR A 323 -7.09 9.13 12.67
N THR A 324 -8.24 8.95 13.32
CA THR A 324 -8.34 8.06 14.48
C THR A 324 -9.01 6.77 14.05
N MET A 325 -8.33 5.66 14.27
CA MET A 325 -8.84 4.32 14.00
C MET A 325 -9.80 3.88 15.11
N HIS A 326 -10.95 3.34 14.71
CA HIS A 326 -11.87 2.70 15.63
C HIS A 326 -11.52 1.21 15.76
N ARG A 327 -11.37 0.76 17.01
CA ARG A 327 -11.36 -0.67 17.29
C ARG A 327 -12.77 -1.22 17.02
N MET A 328 -12.86 -2.22 16.18
CA MET A 328 -14.09 -2.97 15.98
C MET A 328 -14.31 -3.94 17.13
#